data_5544c48d25939f0484931d60a417131d
#
_entry.id   5544c48d25939f0484931d60a417131d
#
_cell.length_a   1.000
_cell.length_b   1.000
_cell.length_c   1.000
_cell.angle_alpha   90.00
_cell.angle_beta   90.00
_cell.angle_gamma   90.00
#
_symmetry.space_group_name_H-M   'P 1'
#
loop_
_entity.id
_entity.type
_entity.pdbx_description
1 polymer ?
#
loop_
_entity_poly.entity_id
_entity_poly.type
_entity_poly.pdbx_seq_one_letter_code
_entity_poly.pdbx_strand_id
1 'polypeptide(L)'
;GITPIVRIKNREYMYIKNTIYGYSSELEELDFEHHDEAPTYREYSRPVDKSEIESAYKVKCNYGIYKGVRVRVADYQKDTGKIYIMVDDEKQGKALGIEPWIDYNDKCYRYYETYVDVSEVTDIYEQREPVEDFPFTCPEIVYLKKDGEWILWHEYGALLKDDEWV
;
A
#
# COMPACT_ATOMS: atom_id res chain seq x y z
N GLY A 1 -4.10 -12.93 -6.06
CA GLY A 1 -5.10 -11.88 -6.00
C GLY A 1 -4.75 -10.78 -5.01
N ILE A 2 -5.52 -9.73 -5.02
CA ILE A 2 -5.35 -8.58 -4.13
C ILE A 2 -5.93 -8.92 -2.76
N THR A 3 -5.14 -8.71 -1.71
CA THR A 3 -5.57 -8.97 -0.33
C THR A 3 -6.53 -7.88 0.15
N PRO A 4 -7.72 -8.23 0.66
CA PRO A 4 -8.62 -7.27 1.29
C PRO A 4 -8.02 -6.62 2.52
N ILE A 5 -8.39 -5.36 2.74
CA ILE A 5 -8.12 -4.60 3.96
C ILE A 5 -9.44 -4.45 4.69
N VAL A 6 -9.47 -4.78 5.97
CA VAL A 6 -10.67 -4.68 6.81
C VAL A 6 -10.43 -3.76 7.99
N ARG A 7 -11.50 -3.12 8.44
CA ARG A 7 -11.49 -2.24 9.61
C ARG A 7 -12.23 -2.89 10.76
N ILE A 8 -11.58 -2.94 11.92
CA ILE A 8 -12.13 -3.45 13.17
C ILE A 8 -11.69 -2.52 14.30
N LYS A 9 -12.64 -1.97 15.05
CA LYS A 9 -12.37 -1.12 16.23
C LYS A 9 -11.29 -0.07 15.98
N ASN A 10 -11.46 0.72 14.93
CA ASN A 10 -10.57 1.82 14.60
C ASN A 10 -9.16 1.44 14.12
N ARG A 11 -8.96 0.18 13.73
CA ARG A 11 -7.70 -0.29 13.12
C ARG A 11 -7.98 -0.96 11.79
N GLU A 12 -7.04 -0.87 10.87
CA GLU A 12 -7.09 -1.59 9.60
C GLU A 12 -6.10 -2.75 9.59
N TYR A 13 -6.54 -3.87 9.01
CA TYR A 13 -5.77 -5.10 8.94
C TYR A 13 -5.88 -5.72 7.56
N MET A 14 -4.89 -6.48 7.15
CA MET A 14 -5.02 -7.41 6.03
C MET A 14 -5.92 -8.56 6.46
N TYR A 15 -6.74 -9.06 5.52
CA TYR A 15 -7.69 -10.14 5.79
C TYR A 15 -7.48 -11.30 4.82
N ILE A 16 -7.25 -12.49 5.37
CA ILE A 16 -7.10 -13.72 4.60
C ILE A 16 -7.78 -14.85 5.36
N LYS A 17 -8.79 -15.51 4.74
CA LYS A 17 -9.42 -16.72 5.29
C LYS A 17 -9.82 -16.61 6.76
N ASN A 18 -10.68 -15.64 7.08
CA ASN A 18 -11.18 -15.41 8.45
C ASN A 18 -10.10 -15.09 9.49
N THR A 19 -8.97 -14.59 9.03
CA THR A 19 -7.84 -14.18 9.88
C THR A 19 -7.40 -12.78 9.51
N ILE A 20 -7.13 -11.94 10.50
CA ILE A 20 -6.58 -10.61 10.29
C ILE A 20 -5.10 -10.58 10.65
N TYR A 21 -4.36 -9.79 9.89
CA TYR A 21 -2.90 -9.66 9.99
C TYR A 21 -2.51 -8.20 10.11
N GLY A 22 -1.52 -7.92 10.92
CA GLY A 22 -0.95 -6.59 11.05
C GLY A 22 0.53 -6.66 11.39
N TYR A 23 1.22 -5.52 11.27
CA TYR A 23 2.66 -5.43 11.44
C TYR A 23 3.07 -4.43 12.53
N SER A 24 2.12 -3.74 13.13
CA SER A 24 2.40 -2.78 14.21
C SER A 24 2.76 -3.49 15.53
N SER A 25 3.83 -3.05 16.18
CA SER A 25 4.25 -3.59 17.48
C SER A 25 3.21 -3.40 18.59
N GLU A 26 2.29 -2.45 18.42
CA GLU A 26 1.18 -2.25 19.37
C GLU A 26 0.25 -3.46 19.48
N LEU A 27 0.25 -4.34 18.49
CA LEU A 27 -0.55 -5.56 18.48
C LEU A 27 -0.08 -6.60 19.50
N GLU A 28 1.14 -6.47 20.05
CA GLU A 28 1.64 -7.36 21.11
C GLU A 28 0.77 -7.31 22.36
N GLU A 29 0.18 -6.15 22.67
CA GLU A 29 -0.67 -5.95 23.84
C GLU A 29 -2.14 -6.31 23.59
N LEU A 30 -2.48 -6.65 22.36
CA LEU A 30 -3.79 -7.12 21.96
C LEU A 30 -3.77 -8.65 21.82
N ASP A 31 -4.93 -9.26 21.60
CA ASP A 31 -5.06 -10.71 21.52
C ASP A 31 -4.63 -11.27 20.15
N PHE A 32 -3.39 -10.92 19.73
CA PHE A 32 -2.78 -11.36 18.50
C PHE A 32 -1.64 -12.35 18.77
N GLU A 33 -1.55 -13.38 17.92
CA GLU A 33 -0.41 -14.27 17.89
C GLU A 33 0.73 -13.61 17.09
N HIS A 34 1.94 -13.62 17.68
CA HIS A 34 3.13 -13.06 17.06
C HIS A 34 3.84 -14.11 16.20
N HIS A 35 4.17 -13.73 14.96
CA HIS A 35 4.94 -14.55 14.03
C HIS A 35 6.23 -13.80 13.66
N ASP A 36 7.37 -14.41 13.95
CA ASP A 36 8.69 -13.83 13.68
C ASP A 36 9.37 -14.61 12.56
N GLU A 37 8.78 -14.52 11.35
CA GLU A 37 9.22 -15.31 10.18
C GLU A 37 10.37 -14.66 9.40
N ALA A 38 10.60 -13.35 9.59
CA ALA A 38 11.65 -12.63 8.91
C ALA A 38 12.41 -11.72 9.87
N PRO A 39 13.74 -11.53 9.69
CA PRO A 39 14.53 -10.69 10.60
C PRO A 39 14.19 -9.20 10.51
N THR A 40 13.46 -8.77 9.47
CA THR A 40 13.20 -7.36 9.19
C THR A 40 11.79 -6.89 9.50
N TYR A 41 10.84 -7.81 9.76
CA TYR A 41 9.46 -7.43 10.12
C TYR A 41 8.85 -8.42 11.10
N ARG A 42 7.85 -7.96 11.83
CA ARG A 42 7.06 -8.76 12.76
C ARG A 42 5.62 -8.81 12.25
N GLU A 43 5.08 -10.01 12.16
CA GLU A 43 3.70 -10.24 11.76
C GLU A 43 2.90 -10.72 12.96
N TYR A 44 1.69 -10.18 13.08
CA TYR A 44 0.72 -10.54 14.11
C TYR A 44 -0.55 -11.00 13.45
N SER A 45 -1.19 -12.04 13.98
CA SER A 45 -2.45 -12.53 13.45
C SER A 45 -3.46 -12.85 14.54
N ARG A 46 -4.74 -12.78 14.18
CA ARG A 46 -5.85 -13.16 15.04
C ARG A 46 -6.99 -13.69 14.17
N PRO A 47 -7.63 -14.82 14.55
CA PRO A 47 -8.89 -15.23 13.92
C PRO A 47 -9.96 -14.15 14.12
N VAL A 48 -10.84 -13.99 13.16
CA VAL A 48 -11.90 -12.99 13.22
C VAL A 48 -13.21 -13.55 12.68
N ASP A 49 -14.32 -13.16 13.28
CA ASP A 49 -15.66 -13.38 12.76
C ASP A 49 -16.03 -12.23 11.83
N LYS A 50 -16.67 -12.53 10.70
CA LYS A 50 -17.11 -11.48 9.76
C LYS A 50 -17.99 -10.42 10.39
N SER A 51 -18.75 -10.77 11.45
CA SER A 51 -19.61 -9.82 12.19
C SER A 51 -18.82 -8.70 12.88
N GLU A 52 -17.52 -8.91 13.14
CA GLU A 52 -16.64 -7.90 13.74
C GLU A 52 -16.19 -6.84 12.74
N ILE A 53 -16.28 -7.13 11.43
CA ILE A 53 -15.75 -6.27 10.38
C ILE A 53 -16.70 -5.11 10.10
N GLU A 54 -16.20 -3.90 10.18
CA GLU A 54 -16.97 -2.66 10.03
C GLU A 54 -16.91 -2.10 8.62
N SER A 55 -15.82 -2.34 7.91
CA SER A 55 -15.63 -1.95 6.51
C SER A 55 -14.54 -2.80 5.85
N ALA A 56 -14.55 -2.85 4.52
CA ALA A 56 -13.57 -3.62 3.76
C ALA A 56 -13.36 -2.99 2.39
N TYR A 57 -12.14 -3.06 1.88
CA TYR A 57 -11.80 -2.63 0.53
C TYR A 57 -10.56 -3.38 0.02
N LYS A 58 -10.33 -3.32 -1.29
CA LYS A 58 -9.09 -3.76 -1.92
C LYS A 58 -8.40 -2.57 -2.57
N VAL A 59 -7.08 -2.52 -2.49
CA VAL A 59 -6.27 -1.54 -3.23
C VAL A 59 -5.91 -2.15 -4.57
N LYS A 60 -6.45 -1.62 -5.65
CA LYS A 60 -6.17 -2.10 -7.02
C LYS A 60 -4.78 -1.68 -7.47
N CYS A 61 -4.43 -0.44 -7.24
CA CYS A 61 -3.17 0.13 -7.65
C CYS A 61 -2.87 1.42 -6.87
N ASN A 62 -1.60 1.69 -6.67
CA ASN A 62 -1.11 2.94 -6.14
C ASN A 62 -0.51 3.77 -7.27
N TYR A 63 -0.91 5.02 -7.38
CA TYR A 63 -0.41 5.97 -8.36
C TYR A 63 0.23 7.18 -7.70
N GLY A 64 1.16 7.78 -8.40
CA GLY A 64 1.76 9.04 -8.00
C GLY A 64 1.94 9.97 -9.20
N ILE A 65 2.18 11.24 -8.92
CA ILE A 65 2.51 12.24 -9.95
C ILE A 65 3.99 12.59 -9.80
N TYR A 66 4.77 12.23 -10.82
CA TYR A 66 6.21 12.47 -10.90
C TYR A 66 6.51 13.31 -12.13
N LYS A 67 7.13 14.47 -11.93
CA LYS A 67 7.38 15.44 -13.03
C LYS A 67 6.14 15.72 -13.88
N GLY A 68 4.98 15.87 -13.22
CA GLY A 68 3.72 16.14 -13.88
C GLY A 68 3.06 14.96 -14.59
N VAL A 69 3.60 13.75 -14.45
CA VAL A 69 3.12 12.53 -15.13
C VAL A 69 2.65 11.51 -14.11
N ARG A 70 1.52 10.85 -14.40
CA ARG A 70 1.03 9.75 -13.56
C ARG A 70 1.90 8.50 -13.76
N VAL A 71 2.42 7.97 -12.66
CA VAL A 71 3.20 6.74 -12.62
C VAL A 71 2.61 5.81 -11.57
N ARG A 72 2.88 4.51 -11.67
CA ARG A 72 2.58 3.58 -10.58
C ARG A 72 3.67 3.72 -9.52
N VAL A 73 3.29 3.60 -8.25
CA VAL A 73 4.23 3.70 -7.13
C VAL A 73 4.11 2.49 -6.21
N ALA A 74 5.21 2.16 -5.54
CA ALA A 74 5.27 1.08 -4.57
C ALA A 74 6.45 1.31 -3.61
N ASP A 75 6.51 0.49 -2.56
CA ASP A 75 7.68 0.35 -1.71
C ASP A 75 8.27 1.69 -1.22
N TYR A 76 7.43 2.46 -0.51
CA TYR A 76 7.94 3.65 0.17
C TYR A 76 8.80 3.26 1.37
N GLN A 77 10.05 3.67 1.35
CA GLN A 77 11.02 3.45 2.41
C GLN A 77 11.14 4.71 3.26
N LYS A 78 10.48 4.73 4.42
CA LYS A 78 10.47 5.89 5.32
C LYS A 78 11.87 6.30 5.79
N ASP A 79 12.74 5.33 6.03
CA ASP A 79 14.11 5.55 6.52
C ASP A 79 14.99 6.27 5.50
N THR A 80 14.84 5.98 4.23
CA THR A 80 15.63 6.59 3.15
C THR A 80 14.91 7.74 2.43
N GLY A 81 13.58 7.85 2.60
CA GLY A 81 12.74 8.79 1.87
C GLY A 81 12.58 8.44 0.38
N LYS A 82 12.84 7.19 0.00
CA LYS A 82 12.74 6.72 -1.38
C LYS A 82 11.41 6.02 -1.63
N ILE A 83 10.90 6.16 -2.84
CA ILE A 83 9.73 5.44 -3.32
C ILE A 83 10.02 4.88 -4.72
N TYR A 84 9.52 3.66 -4.98
CA TYR A 84 9.68 3.02 -6.28
C TYR A 84 8.62 3.54 -7.24
N ILE A 85 9.02 3.94 -8.44
CA ILE A 85 8.11 4.37 -9.50
C ILE A 85 8.24 3.43 -10.70
N MET A 86 7.12 3.17 -11.37
CA MET A 86 7.04 2.25 -12.51
C MET A 86 6.25 2.90 -13.64
N VAL A 87 6.81 2.82 -14.85
CA VAL A 87 6.19 3.37 -16.06
C VAL A 87 6.06 2.24 -17.08
N ASP A 88 4.83 2.01 -17.56
CA ASP A 88 4.55 0.92 -18.50
C ASP A 88 4.87 1.28 -19.95
N ASP A 89 4.94 2.57 -20.26
CA ASP A 89 5.20 3.08 -21.61
C ASP A 89 6.69 3.45 -21.74
N GLU A 90 7.39 2.78 -22.67
CA GLU A 90 8.80 3.04 -22.97
C GLU A 90 9.07 4.51 -23.34
N LYS A 91 8.20 5.09 -24.17
CA LYS A 91 8.34 6.48 -24.60
C LYS A 91 8.28 7.45 -23.41
N GLN A 92 7.34 7.21 -22.51
CA GLN A 92 7.18 8.01 -21.29
C GLN A 92 8.35 7.80 -20.32
N GLY A 93 8.81 6.56 -20.17
CA GLY A 93 9.97 6.25 -19.33
C GLY A 93 11.22 6.97 -19.79
N LYS A 94 11.48 6.99 -21.08
CA LYS A 94 12.61 7.73 -21.67
C LYS A 94 12.45 9.24 -21.49
N ALA A 95 11.24 9.77 -21.68
CA ALA A 95 10.95 11.20 -21.50
C ALA A 95 11.17 11.65 -20.05
N LEU A 96 10.93 10.78 -19.07
CA LEU A 96 11.17 11.03 -17.65
C LEU A 96 12.64 10.84 -17.24
N GLY A 97 13.50 10.41 -18.17
CA GLY A 97 14.92 10.17 -17.89
C GLY A 97 15.21 8.92 -17.06
N ILE A 98 14.28 7.96 -17.06
CA ILE A 98 14.47 6.70 -16.33
C ILE A 98 15.35 5.77 -17.15
N GLU A 99 16.48 5.32 -16.56
CA GLU A 99 17.33 4.30 -17.15
C GLU A 99 16.66 2.93 -16.95
N PRO A 100 16.33 2.19 -18.02
CA PRO A 100 15.66 0.90 -17.88
C PRO A 100 16.59 -0.17 -17.32
N TRP A 101 16.05 -1.11 -16.56
CA TRP A 101 16.72 -2.37 -16.33
C TRP A 101 16.19 -3.42 -17.32
N ILE A 102 17.05 -4.37 -17.69
CA ILE A 102 16.78 -5.34 -18.75
C ILE A 102 16.61 -6.73 -18.13
N ASP A 103 15.50 -7.39 -18.42
CA ASP A 103 15.28 -8.79 -18.06
C ASP A 103 15.76 -9.68 -19.21
N TYR A 104 16.95 -10.24 -19.07
CA TYR A 104 17.54 -11.11 -20.10
C TYR A 104 16.86 -12.47 -20.20
N ASN A 105 16.07 -12.86 -19.17
CA ASN A 105 15.31 -14.10 -19.18
C ASN A 105 13.95 -13.96 -19.89
N ASP A 106 13.48 -12.72 -20.10
CA ASP A 106 12.23 -12.40 -20.77
C ASP A 106 12.49 -11.57 -22.04
N LYS A 107 13.11 -12.21 -23.06
CA LYS A 107 13.36 -11.62 -24.39
C LYS A 107 14.04 -10.24 -24.34
N CYS A 108 14.88 -10.00 -23.34
CA CYS A 108 15.51 -8.70 -23.12
C CYS A 108 14.50 -7.57 -22.94
N TYR A 109 13.39 -7.85 -22.24
CA TYR A 109 12.38 -6.85 -21.96
C TYR A 109 12.96 -5.72 -21.10
N ARG A 110 12.60 -4.48 -21.39
CA ARG A 110 13.07 -3.30 -20.68
C ARG A 110 12.00 -2.78 -19.75
N TYR A 111 12.34 -2.63 -18.47
CA TYR A 111 11.47 -2.10 -17.43
C TYR A 111 11.92 -0.69 -17.05
N TYR A 112 11.03 0.28 -17.23
CA TYR A 112 11.28 1.67 -16.87
C TYR A 112 10.77 1.93 -15.46
N GLU A 113 11.60 1.59 -14.49
CA GLU A 113 11.26 1.70 -13.08
C GLU A 113 12.51 1.94 -12.23
N THR A 114 12.38 2.75 -11.17
CA THR A 114 13.51 3.11 -10.31
C THR A 114 13.02 3.72 -9.00
N TYR A 115 13.91 3.83 -8.02
CA TYR A 115 13.65 4.61 -6.82
C TYR A 115 13.93 6.08 -7.06
N VAL A 116 13.04 6.94 -6.55
CA VAL A 116 13.22 8.39 -6.52
C VAL A 116 12.96 8.93 -5.13
N ASP A 117 13.38 10.15 -4.85
CA ASP A 117 12.99 10.80 -3.60
C ASP A 117 11.48 11.04 -3.57
N VAL A 118 10.84 10.65 -2.47
CA VAL A 118 9.38 10.81 -2.32
C VAL A 118 8.96 12.29 -2.38
N SER A 119 9.86 13.22 -2.06
CA SER A 119 9.61 14.66 -2.20
C SER A 119 9.35 15.09 -3.65
N GLU A 120 9.84 14.32 -4.63
CA GLU A 120 9.62 14.59 -6.05
C GLU A 120 8.28 14.06 -6.56
N VAL A 121 7.59 13.25 -5.76
CA VAL A 121 6.25 12.72 -6.08
C VAL A 121 5.23 13.57 -5.32
N THR A 122 4.57 14.48 -6.02
CA THR A 122 3.72 15.51 -5.41
C THR A 122 2.41 14.96 -4.86
N ASP A 123 1.84 13.97 -5.54
CA ASP A 123 0.59 13.34 -5.16
C ASP A 123 0.77 11.82 -5.18
N ILE A 124 0.19 11.15 -4.21
CA ILE A 124 0.11 9.70 -4.16
C ILE A 124 -1.31 9.33 -3.78
N TYR A 125 -1.94 8.44 -4.53
CA TYR A 125 -3.28 7.98 -4.23
C TYR A 125 -3.45 6.48 -4.46
N GLU A 126 -4.39 5.91 -3.74
CA GLU A 126 -4.85 4.53 -3.92
C GLU A 126 -6.11 4.51 -4.76
N GLN A 127 -6.14 3.63 -5.74
CA GLN A 127 -7.38 3.23 -6.39
C GLN A 127 -7.94 2.02 -5.68
N ARG A 128 -9.14 2.16 -5.11
CA ARG A 128 -9.79 1.13 -4.29
C ARG A 128 -11.00 0.55 -4.99
N GLU A 129 -11.33 -0.70 -4.62
CA GLU A 129 -12.57 -1.38 -5.05
C GLU A 129 -13.21 -2.10 -3.86
N PRO A 130 -14.54 -2.31 -3.89
CA PRO A 130 -15.22 -3.10 -2.87
C PRO A 130 -14.79 -4.56 -2.88
N VAL A 131 -14.93 -5.23 -1.74
CA VAL A 131 -14.72 -6.67 -1.60
C VAL A 131 -16.06 -7.37 -1.80
N GLU A 132 -16.12 -8.33 -2.73
CA GLU A 132 -17.36 -8.98 -3.18
C GLU A 132 -18.17 -9.64 -2.06
N ASP A 133 -17.49 -10.28 -1.10
CA ASP A 133 -18.15 -11.02 0.00
C ASP A 133 -18.62 -10.14 1.16
N PHE A 134 -18.47 -8.82 1.05
CA PHE A 134 -18.84 -7.86 2.09
C PHE A 134 -19.84 -6.82 1.56
N PRO A 135 -20.79 -6.39 2.39
CA PRO A 135 -21.83 -5.43 1.97
C PRO A 135 -21.38 -3.97 2.00
N PHE A 136 -20.08 -3.71 2.00
CA PHE A 136 -19.54 -2.37 2.17
C PHE A 136 -19.18 -1.71 0.85
N THR A 137 -19.40 -0.40 0.78
CA THR A 137 -18.88 0.46 -0.28
C THR A 137 -17.58 1.11 0.17
N CYS A 138 -16.79 1.62 -0.78
CA CYS A 138 -15.60 2.39 -0.48
C CYS A 138 -15.39 3.50 -1.51
N PRO A 139 -14.69 4.59 -1.17
CA PRO A 139 -14.27 5.57 -2.16
C PRO A 139 -13.36 4.92 -3.21
N GLU A 140 -13.54 5.28 -4.48
CA GLU A 140 -12.71 4.74 -5.57
C GLU A 140 -11.28 5.25 -5.49
N ILE A 141 -11.09 6.51 -5.07
CA ILE A 141 -9.76 7.14 -4.97
C ILE A 141 -9.59 7.71 -3.57
N VAL A 142 -8.47 7.36 -2.94
CA VAL A 142 -8.08 7.89 -1.63
C VAL A 142 -6.65 8.41 -1.71
N TYR A 143 -6.47 9.71 -1.45
CA TYR A 143 -5.15 10.33 -1.45
C TYR A 143 -4.37 10.00 -0.18
N LEU A 144 -3.12 9.58 -0.35
CA LEU A 144 -2.16 9.40 0.73
C LEU A 144 -1.26 10.63 0.88
N LYS A 145 -0.99 11.30 -0.23
CA LYS A 145 -0.21 12.53 -0.31
C LYS A 145 -0.87 13.44 -1.35
N LYS A 146 -1.01 14.72 -1.07
CA LYS A 146 -1.61 15.67 -2.00
C LYS A 146 -0.93 17.02 -1.91
N ASP A 147 -0.61 17.59 -3.08
CA ASP A 147 0.08 18.89 -3.18
C ASP A 147 1.34 18.96 -2.31
N GLY A 148 2.10 17.87 -2.27
CA GLY A 148 3.34 17.77 -1.49
C GLY A 148 3.15 17.44 -0.02
N GLU A 149 1.93 17.35 0.48
CA GLU A 149 1.63 17.09 1.89
C GLU A 149 1.11 15.67 2.11
N TRP A 150 1.69 14.96 3.07
CA TRP A 150 1.22 13.66 3.50
C TRP A 150 -0.11 13.77 4.24
N ILE A 151 -1.08 12.91 3.89
CA ILE A 151 -2.37 12.78 4.55
C ILE A 151 -2.36 11.58 5.46
N LEU A 152 -1.95 10.42 4.93
CA LEU A 152 -1.83 9.20 5.71
C LEU A 152 -0.78 8.28 5.07
N TRP A 153 -0.31 7.32 5.84
CA TRP A 153 0.53 6.23 5.36
C TRP A 153 0.10 4.93 6.03
N HIS A 154 -0.04 3.86 5.24
CA HIS A 154 -0.50 2.58 5.76
C HIS A 154 0.57 1.85 6.56
N GLU A 155 0.25 1.59 7.82
CA GLU A 155 0.92 0.61 8.65
C GLU A 155 -0.17 -0.30 9.21
N TYR A 156 -0.45 -1.41 8.55
CA TYR A 156 -1.57 -2.27 8.91
C TYR A 156 -1.47 -2.77 10.35
N GLY A 157 -2.58 -2.71 11.05
CA GLY A 157 -2.65 -2.91 12.49
C GLY A 157 -2.47 -1.64 13.31
N ALA A 158 -2.09 -0.52 12.69
CA ALA A 158 -2.01 0.75 13.38
C ALA A 158 -3.39 1.32 13.69
N LEU A 159 -3.45 2.16 14.70
CA LEU A 159 -4.68 2.81 15.12
C LEU A 159 -5.11 3.87 14.11
N LEU A 160 -6.37 3.84 13.73
CA LEU A 160 -7.01 4.91 12.96
C LEU A 160 -7.70 5.86 13.91
N LYS A 161 -7.55 7.14 13.69
CA LYS A 161 -8.25 8.18 14.42
C LYS A 161 -8.86 9.14 13.41
N ASP A 162 -10.19 9.29 13.44
CA ASP A 162 -10.94 10.14 12.51
C ASP A 162 -10.64 9.82 11.03
N ASP A 163 -10.51 8.51 10.72
CA ASP A 163 -10.14 7.96 9.41
C ASP A 163 -8.70 8.28 8.96
N GLU A 164 -7.84 8.73 9.88
CA GLU A 164 -6.42 8.99 9.63
C GLU A 164 -5.54 8.05 10.47
N TRP A 165 -4.34 7.74 9.96
CA TRP A 165 -3.36 6.95 10.68
C TRP A 165 -2.70 7.76 11.80
N VAL A 166 -2.63 7.16 12.95
CA VAL A 166 -2.02 7.78 14.12
C VAL A 166 -0.62 7.21 14.39
#